data_0a0c506449a573f5a2c36fb4232d7726
#
_entry.id   0a0c506449a573f5a2c36fb4232d7726
#
_cell.length_a   1.000
_cell.length_b   1.000
_cell.length_c   1.000
_cell.angle_alpha   90.00
_cell.angle_beta   90.00
_cell.angle_gamma   90.00
#
_symmetry.space_group_name_H-M   'P 1'
#
loop_
_entity.id
_entity.type
_entity.pdbx_description
1 polymer ?
#
loop_
_entity_poly.entity_id
_entity_poly.type
_entity_poly.pdbx_seq_one_letter_code
_entity_poly.pdbx_strand_id
1 'polypeptide(L)'
;MGDFNIPKTNDATYRAITSRGLRIPAALRGVRGTNLSERDRYDQILAYPRYTKSFTKNGGTVNFVGANYKKLFPGMRMTKKEFTYQLSDHLPLWIEVDVDLERERLDQMLNR
;
A
#
# COMPACT_ATOMS: atom_id res chain seq x y z
N MET A 1 4.83 -6.98 -4.05
CA MET A 1 4.64 -5.59 -3.57
C MET A 1 5.94 -4.82 -3.66
N GLY A 2 5.88 -3.51 -3.82
CA GLY A 2 7.04 -2.64 -3.85
C GLY A 2 6.79 -1.32 -4.56
N ASP A 3 7.86 -0.53 -4.68
CA ASP A 3 7.87 0.66 -5.51
C ASP A 3 8.11 0.26 -6.98
N PHE A 4 7.10 0.40 -7.80
CA PHE A 4 7.15 0.08 -9.23
C PHE A 4 7.34 1.32 -10.11
N ASN A 5 7.38 2.51 -9.51
CA ASN A 5 7.40 3.78 -10.22
C ASN A 5 6.28 3.93 -11.27
N ILE A 6 5.11 3.36 -10.99
CA ILE A 6 3.94 3.44 -11.86
C ILE A 6 3.02 4.55 -11.33
N PRO A 7 3.00 5.74 -11.91
CA PRO A 7 2.23 6.85 -11.34
C PRO A 7 0.73 6.64 -11.46
N LYS A 8 0.26 6.00 -12.52
CA LYS A 8 -1.18 5.87 -12.81
C LYS A 8 -1.56 4.48 -13.29
N THR A 9 -2.79 4.08 -12.99
CA THR A 9 -3.33 2.77 -13.39
C THR A 9 -3.62 2.64 -14.88
N ASN A 10 -3.57 3.72 -15.64
CA ASN A 10 -3.73 3.68 -17.10
C ASN A 10 -2.41 3.60 -17.86
N ASP A 11 -1.28 3.60 -17.16
CA ASP A 11 0.04 3.50 -17.79
C ASP A 11 0.27 2.12 -18.43
N ALA A 12 1.09 2.10 -19.48
CA ALA A 12 1.47 0.87 -20.17
C ALA A 12 2.16 -0.13 -19.23
N THR A 13 2.99 0.34 -18.31
CA THR A 13 3.64 -0.47 -17.28
C THR A 13 2.64 -1.15 -16.36
N TYR A 14 1.62 -0.43 -15.92
CA TYR A 14 0.55 -1.01 -15.09
C TYR A 14 -0.23 -2.07 -15.88
N ARG A 15 -0.56 -1.80 -17.14
CA ARG A 15 -1.23 -2.79 -18.00
C ARG A 15 -0.38 -4.04 -18.20
N ALA A 16 0.92 -3.87 -18.38
CA ALA A 16 1.83 -5.00 -18.52
C ALA A 16 1.87 -5.87 -17.26
N ILE A 17 2.01 -5.28 -16.09
CA ILE A 17 2.09 -6.03 -14.82
C ILE A 17 0.77 -6.70 -14.45
N THR A 18 -0.37 -6.14 -14.86
CA THR A 18 -1.69 -6.71 -14.60
C THR A 18 -2.21 -7.62 -15.71
N SER A 19 -1.47 -7.78 -16.79
CA SER A 19 -1.90 -8.53 -18.00
C SER A 19 -2.21 -10.00 -17.73
N ARG A 20 -1.62 -10.60 -16.70
CA ARG A 20 -1.79 -12.02 -16.35
C ARG A 20 -2.61 -12.25 -15.07
N GLY A 21 -3.43 -11.31 -14.69
CA GLY A 21 -4.40 -11.50 -13.62
C GLY A 21 -4.07 -10.88 -12.28
N LEU A 22 -2.90 -10.25 -12.10
CA LEU A 22 -2.64 -9.43 -10.93
C LEU A 22 -3.63 -8.26 -10.85
N ARG A 23 -4.15 -7.99 -9.67
CA ARG A 23 -5.12 -6.92 -9.44
C ARG A 23 -4.81 -6.16 -8.16
N ILE A 24 -5.24 -4.90 -8.11
CA ILE A 24 -5.23 -4.13 -6.87
C ILE A 24 -6.28 -4.73 -5.94
N PRO A 25 -5.92 -5.10 -4.69
CA PRO A 25 -6.90 -5.54 -3.71
C PRO A 25 -8.00 -4.51 -3.48
N ALA A 26 -9.21 -4.97 -3.16
CA ALA A 26 -10.36 -4.08 -2.96
C ALA A 26 -10.10 -3.00 -1.89
N ALA A 27 -9.37 -3.34 -0.82
CA ALA A 27 -9.00 -2.42 0.25
C ALA A 27 -8.17 -1.22 -0.23
N LEU A 28 -7.46 -1.34 -1.36
CA LEU A 28 -6.55 -0.32 -1.86
C LEU A 28 -7.08 0.43 -3.08
N ARG A 29 -8.27 0.12 -3.55
CA ARG A 29 -8.85 0.79 -4.72
C ARG A 29 -9.11 2.27 -4.50
N GLY A 30 -9.41 2.67 -3.26
CA GLY A 30 -9.63 4.06 -2.89
C GLY A 30 -8.36 4.89 -2.65
N VAL A 31 -7.18 4.27 -2.65
CA VAL A 31 -5.91 4.98 -2.47
C VAL A 31 -5.65 5.84 -3.69
N ARG A 32 -5.47 7.14 -3.49
CA ARG A 32 -5.20 8.10 -4.57
C ARG A 32 -3.75 8.05 -5.01
N GLY A 33 -2.84 8.00 -4.05
CA GLY A 33 -1.41 7.96 -4.31
C GLY A 33 -0.61 7.58 -3.09
N THR A 34 0.65 7.22 -3.31
CA THR A 34 1.61 6.84 -2.27
C THR A 34 2.75 7.84 -2.11
N ASN A 35 2.75 8.89 -2.91
CA ASN A 35 3.67 10.02 -2.73
C ASN A 35 3.04 11.10 -1.82
N LEU A 36 3.83 12.09 -1.44
CA LEU A 36 3.40 13.16 -0.53
C LEU A 36 2.22 13.98 -1.03
N SER A 37 2.07 14.12 -2.34
CA SER A 37 0.95 14.82 -2.95
C SER A 37 -0.31 13.96 -3.05
N GLU A 38 -0.20 12.67 -2.71
CA GLU A 38 -1.26 11.66 -2.84
C GLU A 38 -1.88 11.60 -4.26
N ARG A 39 -1.06 11.83 -5.28
CA ARG A 39 -1.50 11.85 -6.68
C ARG A 39 -1.01 10.66 -7.48
N ASP A 40 0.19 10.16 -7.16
CA ASP A 40 0.88 9.14 -7.93
C ASP A 40 1.03 7.86 -7.12
N ARG A 41 0.69 6.75 -7.74
CA ARG A 41 0.66 5.43 -7.10
C ARG A 41 1.94 4.64 -7.40
N TYR A 42 3.08 5.17 -7.02
CA TYR A 42 4.37 4.53 -7.27
C TYR A 42 4.51 3.17 -6.58
N ASP A 43 3.97 3.06 -5.37
CA ASP A 43 4.01 1.84 -4.58
C ASP A 43 2.76 1.01 -4.83
N GLN A 44 2.92 -0.28 -5.00
CA GLN A 44 1.83 -1.19 -5.34
C GLN A 44 1.86 -2.43 -4.46
N ILE A 45 0.68 -2.85 -4.03
CA ILE A 45 0.40 -4.20 -3.57
C ILE A 45 -0.59 -4.78 -4.57
N LEU A 46 -0.15 -5.79 -5.29
CA LEU A 46 -0.93 -6.48 -6.29
C LEU A 46 -1.05 -7.94 -5.90
N ALA A 47 -2.18 -8.55 -6.18
CA ALA A 47 -2.45 -9.92 -5.82
C ALA A 47 -3.30 -10.63 -6.88
N TYR A 48 -3.20 -11.95 -6.91
CA TYR A 48 -4.13 -12.77 -7.67
C TYR A 48 -5.40 -12.99 -6.84
N PRO A 49 -6.58 -12.48 -7.24
CA PRO A 49 -7.80 -12.59 -6.44
C PRO A 49 -8.15 -14.03 -6.07
N ARG A 50 -7.83 -14.98 -6.95
CA ARG A 50 -8.08 -16.41 -6.72
C ARG A 50 -7.34 -16.95 -5.49
N TYR A 51 -6.17 -16.42 -5.16
CA TYR A 51 -5.28 -16.95 -4.13
C TYR A 51 -5.18 -16.08 -2.88
N THR A 52 -5.86 -14.94 -2.84
CA THR A 52 -5.75 -13.94 -1.76
C THR A 52 -7.09 -13.67 -1.07
N LYS A 53 -7.81 -14.74 -0.76
CA LYS A 53 -9.11 -14.64 -0.07
C LYS A 53 -9.00 -14.17 1.38
N SER A 54 -7.80 -14.28 1.97
CA SER A 54 -7.50 -13.82 3.33
C SER A 54 -7.34 -12.31 3.45
N PHE A 55 -7.26 -11.58 2.35
CA PHE A 55 -7.22 -10.13 2.40
C PHE A 55 -8.58 -9.58 2.84
N THR A 56 -8.56 -8.73 3.89
CA THR A 56 -9.75 -8.03 4.34
C THR A 56 -10.04 -6.81 3.45
N LYS A 57 -11.08 -6.07 3.78
CA LYS A 57 -11.41 -4.80 3.11
C LYS A 57 -10.69 -3.60 3.72
N ASN A 58 -9.75 -3.83 4.65
CA ASN A 58 -9.01 -2.78 5.33
C ASN A 58 -7.63 -2.62 4.72
N GLY A 59 -7.30 -1.42 4.34
CA GLY A 59 -6.02 -1.05 3.75
C GLY A 59 -5.98 0.44 3.43
N GLY A 60 -4.81 0.93 3.10
CA GLY A 60 -4.65 2.33 2.79
C GLY A 60 -3.20 2.79 2.84
N THR A 61 -3.00 4.07 3.01
CA THR A 61 -1.71 4.69 3.24
C THR A 61 -1.61 5.26 4.65
N VAL A 62 -0.39 5.30 5.18
CA VAL A 62 -0.12 6.02 6.44
C VAL A 62 0.39 7.41 6.11
N ASN A 63 -0.47 8.42 6.26
CA ASN A 63 -0.07 9.81 6.03
C ASN A 63 0.52 10.41 7.31
N PHE A 64 1.80 10.17 7.55
CA PHE A 64 2.53 10.72 8.70
C PHE A 64 2.89 12.21 8.53
N VAL A 65 2.80 12.76 7.32
CA VAL A 65 3.13 14.16 7.02
C VAL A 65 1.94 15.08 7.24
N GLY A 66 0.72 14.65 6.88
CA GLY A 66 -0.50 15.44 6.99
C GLY A 66 -0.93 15.73 8.43
N ALA A 67 -0.58 14.86 9.36
CA ALA A 67 -1.09 14.88 10.74
C ALA A 67 -0.18 15.59 11.76
N ASN A 68 0.68 16.52 11.39
CA ASN A 68 1.52 17.24 12.35
C ASN A 68 2.97 16.75 12.47
N TYR A 69 3.65 16.68 11.33
CA TYR A 69 5.09 16.35 11.33
C TYR A 69 5.91 17.22 12.31
N LYS A 70 5.48 18.45 12.60
CA LYS A 70 6.13 19.35 13.56
C LYS A 70 6.13 18.82 15.00
N LYS A 71 5.13 18.02 15.36
CA LYS A 71 5.04 17.42 16.71
C LYS A 71 5.96 16.21 16.88
N LEU A 72 6.38 15.57 15.80
CA LEU A 72 7.28 14.43 15.85
C LEU A 72 8.70 14.85 16.26
N PHE A 73 9.07 16.09 15.99
CA PHE A 73 10.37 16.66 16.34
C PHE A 73 10.19 18.00 17.04
N PRO A 74 9.73 18.01 18.29
CA PRO A 74 9.51 19.24 19.04
C PRO A 74 10.84 20.00 19.22
N GLY A 75 10.81 21.30 18.97
CA GLY A 75 11.99 22.17 19.05
C GLY A 75 12.82 22.27 17.78
N MET A 76 12.53 21.45 16.75
CA MET A 76 13.18 21.58 15.45
C MET A 76 12.30 22.37 14.48
N ARG A 77 12.89 23.41 13.89
CA ARG A 77 12.23 24.17 12.81
C ARG A 77 12.53 23.52 11.48
N MET A 78 11.69 22.55 11.09
CA MET A 78 11.80 21.87 9.80
C MET A 78 10.66 22.29 8.87
N THR A 79 11.01 22.57 7.61
CA THR A 79 10.01 22.64 6.54
C THR A 79 9.53 21.24 6.20
N LYS A 80 8.39 21.14 5.52
CA LYS A 80 7.86 19.85 5.03
C LYS A 80 8.89 19.12 4.17
N LYS A 81 9.62 19.85 3.32
CA LYS A 81 10.66 19.29 2.45
C LYS A 81 11.81 18.69 3.24
N GLU A 82 12.31 19.40 4.25
CA GLU A 82 13.39 18.93 5.13
C GLU A 82 12.95 17.69 5.91
N PHE A 83 11.72 17.68 6.42
CA PHE A 83 11.15 16.54 7.12
C PHE A 83 11.10 15.30 6.23
N THR A 84 10.66 15.42 4.97
CA THR A 84 10.61 14.30 4.04
C THR A 84 11.99 13.81 3.63
N TYR A 85 12.98 14.68 3.62
CA TYR A 85 14.38 14.29 3.43
C TYR A 85 14.92 13.39 4.55
N GLN A 86 14.39 13.59 5.78
CA GLN A 86 14.79 12.80 6.94
C GLN A 86 14.11 11.42 7.01
N LEU A 87 12.90 11.30 6.45
CA LEU A 87 12.11 10.07 6.53
C LEU A 87 11.87 9.46 5.15
N SER A 88 10.93 9.98 4.40
CA SER A 88 10.56 9.48 3.08
C SER A 88 9.63 10.46 2.37
N ASP A 89 9.71 10.52 1.05
CA ASP A 89 8.75 11.18 0.19
C ASP A 89 7.61 10.23 -0.27
N HIS A 90 7.66 8.97 0.15
CA HIS A 90 6.61 7.98 -0.03
C HIS A 90 5.82 7.75 1.26
N LEU A 91 4.54 7.48 1.13
CA LEU A 91 3.65 7.10 2.23
C LEU A 91 3.59 5.57 2.30
N PRO A 92 3.78 4.96 3.48
CA PRO A 92 3.62 3.52 3.62
C PRO A 92 2.25 3.03 3.14
N LEU A 93 2.24 2.03 2.28
CA LEU A 93 1.04 1.35 1.81
C LEU A 93 0.84 0.07 2.63
N TRP A 94 -0.36 -0.18 3.10
CA TRP A 94 -0.66 -1.35 3.92
C TRP A 94 -1.96 -2.02 3.53
N ILE A 95 -2.06 -3.30 3.85
CA ILE A 95 -3.28 -4.09 3.74
C ILE A 95 -3.38 -5.06 4.92
N GLU A 96 -4.58 -5.29 5.39
CA GLU A 96 -4.84 -6.24 6.47
C GLU A 96 -5.08 -7.64 5.89
N VAL A 97 -4.45 -8.64 6.52
CA VAL A 97 -4.60 -10.05 6.17
C VAL A 97 -5.20 -10.79 7.37
N ASP A 98 -6.23 -11.59 7.13
CA ASP A 98 -6.85 -12.44 8.15
C ASP A 98 -6.03 -13.73 8.29
N VAL A 99 -5.27 -13.82 9.37
CA VAL A 99 -4.42 -15.00 9.64
C VAL A 99 -5.20 -16.19 10.19
N ASP A 100 -6.35 -15.97 10.82
CA ASP A 100 -7.19 -17.05 11.33
C ASP A 100 -7.80 -17.84 10.17
N LEU A 101 -8.20 -17.17 9.11
CA LEU A 101 -8.69 -17.81 7.89
C LEU A 101 -7.60 -18.69 7.24
N GLU A 102 -6.35 -18.24 7.24
CA GLU A 102 -5.23 -19.05 6.74
C GLU A 102 -4.97 -20.27 7.63
N ARG A 103 -5.08 -20.11 8.93
CA ARG A 103 -4.95 -21.22 9.88
C ARG A 103 -6.04 -22.28 9.66
N GLU A 104 -7.29 -21.86 9.53
CA GLU A 104 -8.41 -22.75 9.23
C GLU A 104 -8.19 -23.54 7.92
N ARG A 105 -7.67 -22.88 6.91
CA ARG A 105 -7.34 -23.52 5.63
C ARG A 105 -6.22 -24.55 5.76
N LEU A 106 -5.18 -24.24 6.50
CA LEU A 106 -4.09 -25.17 6.78
C LEU A 106 -4.60 -26.39 7.54
N ASP A 107 -5.42 -26.17 8.56
CA ASP A 107 -6.04 -27.26 9.34
C ASP A 107 -6.92 -28.15 8.47
N GLN A 108 -7.73 -27.57 7.57
CA GLN A 108 -8.53 -28.32 6.62
C GLN A 108 -7.68 -29.12 5.63
N MET A 109 -6.55 -28.61 5.19
CA MET A 109 -5.62 -29.33 4.31
C MET A 109 -4.90 -30.47 5.01
N LEU A 110 -4.53 -30.29 6.28
CA LEU A 110 -3.81 -31.29 7.08
C LEU A 110 -4.72 -32.42 7.57
N ASN A 111 -6.03 -32.18 7.69
CA ASN A 111 -7.04 -33.15 8.16
C ASN A 111 -7.71 -33.91 7.01
N ARG A 112 -7.21 -33.84 5.81
CA ARG A 112 -7.70 -34.61 4.66
C ARG A 112 -7.10 -36.01 4.57
#